data_b71fd072f667af59b9dba4b64b1899b9
#
_entry.id   b71fd072f667af59b9dba4b64b1899b9
#
_cell.length_a   1.000
_cell.length_b   1.000
_cell.length_c   1.000
_cell.angle_alpha   90.00
_cell.angle_beta   90.00
_cell.angle_gamma   90.00
#
_symmetry.space_group_name_H-M   'P 1'
#
loop_
_entity.id
_entity.type
_entity.pdbx_description
1 polymer ?
#
loop_
_entity_poly.entity_id
_entity_poly.type
_entity_poly.pdbx_seq_one_letter_code
_entity_poly.pdbx_strand_id
1 'polypeptide(L)'
;MYKRQATYKLKGNDLQRAAFGLAVGQSVGNPSVRNEYETPELISKYAAKIIGKPEDFAGKESGIVKICWPYRIIDWPTDGIAQLLCVLMGGQMDIDYIHGCELLDLDIDFELCDAKKPRYGLQGFRDLVGSYNKPLLGSIVKPKTGLTEQALVEIITAFVEGGVDFIKEDEIMSVSYTHLRAHETRS
;
A
#
# COMPACT_ATOMS: atom_id res chain seq x y z
N MET A 1 -15.16 -8.69 -16.91
CA MET A 1 -15.10 -7.69 -15.83
C MET A 1 -14.72 -8.43 -14.55
N TYR A 2 -13.46 -8.37 -14.18
CA TYR A 2 -12.93 -9.18 -13.07
C TYR A 2 -13.42 -8.60 -11.75
N LYS A 3 -14.19 -9.39 -11.00
CA LYS A 3 -14.68 -9.01 -9.68
C LYS A 3 -13.56 -9.24 -8.67
N ARG A 4 -13.06 -8.17 -8.07
CA ARG A 4 -12.17 -8.21 -6.91
C ARG A 4 -12.71 -7.24 -5.92
N GLN A 5 -13.62 -7.75 -5.13
CA GLN A 5 -14.36 -6.94 -4.17
C GLN A 5 -14.11 -7.50 -2.79
N ALA A 6 -13.76 -6.64 -1.87
CA ALA A 6 -13.77 -6.95 -0.46
C ALA A 6 -14.94 -6.23 0.20
N THR A 7 -15.63 -6.93 1.05
CA THR A 7 -16.75 -6.40 1.85
C THR A 7 -16.28 -6.25 3.27
N TYR A 8 -16.36 -5.01 3.78
CA TYR A 8 -15.95 -4.67 5.14
C TYR A 8 -17.13 -4.19 5.96
N LYS A 9 -17.09 -4.50 7.25
CA LYS A 9 -17.83 -3.76 8.27
C LYS A 9 -16.88 -2.73 8.86
N LEU A 10 -17.14 -1.44 8.56
CA LEU A 10 -16.35 -0.33 9.05
C LEU A 10 -17.05 0.41 10.17
N LYS A 11 -16.27 0.94 11.10
CA LYS A 11 -16.69 1.88 12.13
C LYS A 11 -15.68 3.03 12.20
N GLY A 12 -16.18 4.27 12.29
CA GLY A 12 -15.36 5.47 12.39
C GLY A 12 -16.21 6.66 12.79
N ASN A 13 -15.62 7.85 12.88
CA ASN A 13 -16.37 9.09 13.17
C ASN A 13 -17.30 9.49 12.00
N ASP A 14 -16.95 9.09 10.80
CA ASP A 14 -17.71 9.31 9.56
C ASP A 14 -17.43 8.12 8.63
N LEU A 15 -18.47 7.37 8.28
CA LEU A 15 -18.34 6.15 7.48
C LEU A 15 -17.87 6.44 6.05
N GLN A 16 -18.28 7.54 5.46
CA GLN A 16 -17.85 7.93 4.12
C GLN A 16 -16.36 8.25 4.10
N ARG A 17 -15.89 9.01 5.10
CA ARG A 17 -14.47 9.32 5.28
C ARG A 17 -13.65 8.05 5.56
N ALA A 18 -14.15 7.16 6.41
CA ALA A 18 -13.50 5.89 6.72
C ALA A 18 -13.36 4.99 5.47
N ALA A 19 -14.42 4.87 4.67
CA ALA A 19 -14.40 4.11 3.43
C ALA A 19 -13.42 4.70 2.41
N PHE A 20 -13.40 6.03 2.26
CA PHE A 20 -12.45 6.73 1.40
C PHE A 20 -11.01 6.53 1.87
N GLY A 21 -10.76 6.69 3.18
CA GLY A 21 -9.45 6.50 3.78
C GLY A 21 -8.90 5.10 3.57
N LEU A 22 -9.74 4.08 3.77
CA LEU A 22 -9.37 2.69 3.50
C LEU A 22 -9.05 2.47 2.03
N ALA A 23 -9.89 2.93 1.11
CA ALA A 23 -9.70 2.74 -0.32
C ALA A 23 -8.41 3.40 -0.82
N VAL A 24 -8.17 4.67 -0.48
CA VAL A 24 -6.97 5.42 -0.89
C VAL A 24 -5.73 4.92 -0.16
N GLY A 25 -5.82 4.76 1.16
CA GLY A 25 -4.71 4.37 2.03
C GLY A 25 -4.12 3.01 1.66
N GLN A 26 -4.93 2.08 1.19
CA GLN A 26 -4.49 0.75 0.77
C GLN A 26 -4.28 0.60 -0.74
N SER A 27 -4.28 1.69 -1.51
CA SER A 27 -4.03 1.63 -2.96
C SER A 27 -3.00 2.63 -3.45
N VAL A 28 -3.26 3.92 -3.45
CA VAL A 28 -2.41 4.90 -4.14
C VAL A 28 -1.62 5.82 -3.23
N GLY A 29 -2.10 6.16 -2.03
CA GLY A 29 -1.42 7.18 -1.27
C GLY A 29 -1.89 7.34 0.18
N ASN A 30 -1.63 8.52 0.73
CA ASN A 30 -2.08 8.91 2.06
C ASN A 30 -3.43 9.63 1.94
N PRO A 31 -4.51 9.15 2.61
CA PRO A 31 -5.82 9.78 2.51
C PRO A 31 -5.89 11.19 3.12
N SER A 32 -4.89 11.57 3.94
CA SER A 32 -4.84 12.87 4.62
C SER A 32 -3.94 13.89 3.92
N VAL A 33 -2.95 13.45 3.14
CA VAL A 33 -1.95 14.33 2.50
C VAL A 33 -1.72 13.87 1.06
N ARG A 34 -2.03 14.71 0.09
CA ARG A 34 -1.71 14.44 -1.32
C ARG A 34 -0.26 14.75 -1.63
N ASN A 35 0.32 13.89 -2.48
CA ASN A 35 1.63 14.06 -3.05
C ASN A 35 1.50 14.61 -4.48
N GLU A 36 2.48 15.38 -4.97
CA GLU A 36 2.50 15.93 -6.33
C GLU A 36 2.47 14.86 -7.45
N TYR A 37 2.98 13.66 -7.15
CA TYR A 37 2.96 12.52 -8.07
C TYR A 37 1.62 11.76 -8.11
N GLU A 38 0.65 12.12 -7.27
CA GLU A 38 -0.72 11.56 -7.32
C GLU A 38 -1.54 12.22 -8.42
N THR A 39 -1.13 12.03 -9.67
CA THR A 39 -1.80 12.61 -10.83
C THR A 39 -3.21 12.03 -11.03
N PRO A 40 -4.12 12.73 -11.72
CA PRO A 40 -5.44 12.19 -12.07
C PRO A 40 -5.37 10.85 -12.82
N GLU A 41 -4.38 10.69 -13.71
CA GLU A 41 -4.14 9.47 -14.47
C GLU A 41 -3.74 8.31 -13.55
N LEU A 42 -2.82 8.53 -12.61
CA LEU A 42 -2.41 7.56 -11.62
C LEU A 42 -3.60 7.12 -10.76
N ILE A 43 -4.33 8.07 -10.19
CA ILE A 43 -5.51 7.81 -9.37
C ILE A 43 -6.57 7.02 -10.16
N SER A 44 -6.88 7.44 -11.37
CA SER A 44 -7.85 6.73 -12.23
C SER A 44 -7.50 5.27 -12.47
N LYS A 45 -6.19 4.97 -12.58
CA LYS A 45 -5.66 3.66 -12.96
C LYS A 45 -5.43 2.72 -11.76
N TYR A 46 -5.03 3.26 -10.62
CA TYR A 46 -4.55 2.48 -9.47
C TYR A 46 -5.36 2.64 -8.20
N ALA A 47 -6.20 3.67 -8.06
CA ALA A 47 -7.00 3.84 -6.86
C ALA A 47 -8.10 2.78 -6.76
N ALA A 48 -8.28 2.25 -5.55
CA ALA A 48 -9.42 1.42 -5.23
C ALA A 48 -10.72 2.23 -5.29
N LYS A 49 -11.82 1.58 -5.63
CA LYS A 49 -13.12 2.21 -5.83
C LYS A 49 -14.13 1.69 -4.81
N ILE A 50 -14.77 2.60 -4.12
CA ILE A 50 -15.91 2.29 -3.25
C ILE A 50 -17.11 1.97 -4.14
N ILE A 51 -17.79 0.87 -3.86
CA ILE A 51 -19.02 0.46 -4.54
C ILE A 51 -20.21 0.98 -3.75
N GLY A 52 -21.06 1.74 -4.40
CA GLY A 52 -22.21 2.43 -3.80
C GLY A 52 -22.17 3.92 -4.08
N LYS A 53 -23.18 4.62 -3.61
CA LYS A 53 -23.27 6.08 -3.75
C LYS A 53 -22.83 6.75 -2.44
N PRO A 54 -22.30 8.00 -2.48
CA PRO A 54 -21.94 8.74 -1.27
C PRO A 54 -23.08 8.81 -0.24
N GLU A 55 -24.32 8.91 -0.72
CA GLU A 55 -25.51 8.99 0.13
C GLU A 55 -25.74 7.72 0.98
N ASP A 56 -25.24 6.58 0.51
CA ASP A 56 -25.36 5.30 1.23
C ASP A 56 -24.58 5.31 2.55
N PHE A 57 -23.58 6.18 2.67
CA PHE A 57 -22.64 6.28 3.79
C PHE A 57 -22.80 7.56 4.61
N ALA A 58 -23.39 8.61 4.04
CA ALA A 58 -23.49 9.92 4.66
C ALA A 58 -24.22 9.89 6.02
N GLY A 59 -23.67 10.58 7.01
CA GLY A 59 -24.24 10.69 8.35
C GLY A 59 -24.21 9.43 9.20
N LYS A 60 -23.48 8.39 8.76
CA LYS A 60 -23.31 7.14 9.50
C LYS A 60 -21.91 7.05 10.12
N GLU A 61 -21.81 6.43 11.29
CA GLU A 61 -20.55 6.11 11.95
C GLU A 61 -20.09 4.67 11.68
N SER A 62 -20.99 3.81 11.24
CA SER A 62 -20.67 2.40 10.93
C SER A 62 -21.57 1.85 9.84
N GLY A 63 -21.07 0.83 9.12
CA GLY A 63 -21.85 0.16 8.09
C GLY A 63 -21.02 -0.82 7.26
N ILE A 64 -21.71 -1.41 6.28
CA ILE A 64 -21.09 -2.32 5.32
C ILE A 64 -20.60 -1.51 4.12
N VAL A 65 -19.32 -1.68 3.80
CA VAL A 65 -18.65 -1.02 2.67
C VAL A 65 -18.05 -2.07 1.76
N LYS A 66 -18.29 -1.93 0.47
CA LYS A 66 -17.64 -2.76 -0.56
C LYS A 66 -16.59 -1.94 -1.30
N ILE A 67 -15.39 -2.48 -1.44
CA ILE A 67 -14.27 -1.85 -2.14
C ILE A 67 -13.81 -2.77 -3.25
N CYS A 68 -13.67 -2.21 -4.46
CA CYS A 68 -13.12 -2.88 -5.62
C CYS A 68 -11.65 -2.48 -5.78
N TRP A 69 -10.76 -3.45 -5.73
CA TRP A 69 -9.31 -3.27 -5.85
C TRP A 69 -8.85 -3.47 -7.30
N PRO A 70 -8.02 -2.56 -7.85
CA PRO A 70 -7.47 -2.76 -9.20
C PRO A 70 -6.54 -3.97 -9.25
N TYR A 71 -6.66 -4.77 -10.29
CA TYR A 71 -5.83 -5.99 -10.47
C TYR A 71 -4.34 -5.71 -10.47
N ARG A 72 -3.98 -4.64 -11.08
CA ARG A 72 -2.58 -4.27 -11.34
C ARG A 72 -1.80 -3.77 -10.13
N ILE A 73 -2.44 -3.59 -8.96
CA ILE A 73 -1.73 -3.25 -7.73
C ILE A 73 -1.15 -4.49 -7.03
N ILE A 74 -1.45 -5.69 -7.54
CA ILE A 74 -0.94 -6.95 -6.98
C ILE A 74 -0.12 -7.66 -8.06
N ASP A 75 1.12 -8.01 -7.74
CA ASP A 75 1.95 -8.89 -8.56
C ASP A 75 1.64 -10.35 -8.23
N TRP A 76 0.66 -10.90 -8.92
CA TRP A 76 0.18 -12.24 -8.70
C TRP A 76 1.25 -13.32 -8.86
N PRO A 77 2.16 -13.26 -9.87
CA PRO A 77 3.23 -14.24 -10.02
C PRO A 77 4.29 -14.20 -8.94
N THR A 78 4.52 -13.04 -8.31
CA THR A 78 5.66 -12.84 -7.40
C THR A 78 5.24 -12.81 -5.93
N ASP A 79 4.28 -11.93 -5.59
CA ASP A 79 3.88 -11.66 -4.20
C ASP A 79 2.51 -12.26 -3.86
N GLY A 80 1.64 -12.40 -4.88
CA GLY A 80 0.38 -13.11 -4.80
C GLY A 80 -0.47 -12.81 -3.57
N ILE A 81 -0.76 -13.86 -2.79
CA ILE A 81 -1.62 -13.77 -1.60
C ILE A 81 -1.03 -12.90 -0.49
N ALA A 82 0.29 -12.83 -0.36
CA ALA A 82 0.92 -12.02 0.70
C ALA A 82 0.65 -10.53 0.47
N GLN A 83 0.86 -10.05 -0.76
CA GLN A 83 0.54 -8.68 -1.13
C GLN A 83 -0.96 -8.40 -1.06
N LEU A 84 -1.79 -9.37 -1.48
CA LEU A 84 -3.24 -9.26 -1.33
C LEU A 84 -3.65 -9.03 0.13
N LEU A 85 -3.12 -9.82 1.06
CA LEU A 85 -3.42 -9.67 2.49
C LEU A 85 -2.98 -8.30 3.03
N CYS A 86 -1.81 -7.80 2.59
CA CYS A 86 -1.37 -6.44 2.92
C CYS A 86 -2.35 -5.38 2.41
N VAL A 87 -2.80 -5.49 1.16
CA VAL A 87 -3.78 -4.57 0.58
C VAL A 87 -5.12 -4.62 1.33
N LEU A 88 -5.58 -5.81 1.70
CA LEU A 88 -6.88 -6.00 2.35
C LEU A 88 -6.88 -5.58 3.82
N MET A 89 -5.81 -5.88 4.58
CA MET A 89 -5.79 -5.78 6.04
C MET A 89 -4.50 -5.19 6.63
N GLY A 90 -3.56 -4.66 5.81
CA GLY A 90 -2.22 -4.29 6.27
C GLY A 90 -2.09 -2.92 6.92
N GLY A 91 -2.93 -1.95 6.59
CA GLY A 91 -2.74 -0.56 7.01
C GLY A 91 -3.99 0.14 7.55
N GLN A 92 -5.07 -0.59 7.84
CA GLN A 92 -6.32 0.02 8.31
C GLN A 92 -6.17 0.65 9.67
N MET A 93 -5.34 0.06 10.52
CA MET A 93 -5.12 0.53 11.90
C MET A 93 -4.26 1.79 11.99
N ASP A 94 -3.60 2.17 10.89
CA ASP A 94 -2.81 3.41 10.79
C ASP A 94 -3.68 4.64 10.47
N ILE A 95 -4.98 4.45 10.28
CA ILE A 95 -5.92 5.51 9.92
C ILE A 95 -6.71 5.93 11.16
N ASP A 96 -6.34 7.05 11.77
CA ASP A 96 -6.84 7.53 13.07
C ASP A 96 -8.36 7.59 13.21
N TYR A 97 -9.08 7.82 12.12
CA TYR A 97 -10.53 7.94 12.11
C TYR A 97 -11.26 6.63 11.76
N ILE A 98 -10.54 5.52 11.61
CA ILE A 98 -11.10 4.17 11.53
C ILE A 98 -10.98 3.51 12.91
N HIS A 99 -12.13 3.29 13.56
CA HIS A 99 -12.19 2.71 14.90
C HIS A 99 -12.46 1.21 14.89
N GLY A 100 -12.82 0.65 13.74
CA GLY A 100 -13.05 -0.77 13.55
C GLY A 100 -13.12 -1.12 12.07
N CYS A 101 -12.45 -2.21 11.71
CA CYS A 101 -12.44 -2.75 10.35
C CYS A 101 -12.46 -4.27 10.42
N GLU A 102 -13.53 -4.88 9.93
CA GLU A 102 -13.72 -6.31 9.87
C GLU A 102 -13.93 -6.71 8.40
N LEU A 103 -13.09 -7.58 7.86
CA LEU A 103 -13.27 -8.16 6.53
C LEU A 103 -14.34 -9.26 6.62
N LEU A 104 -15.47 -9.06 5.95
CA LEU A 104 -16.60 -9.98 5.97
C LEU A 104 -16.61 -10.97 4.82
N ASP A 105 -16.19 -10.51 3.64
CA ASP A 105 -16.26 -11.32 2.42
C ASP A 105 -15.21 -10.85 1.40
N LEU A 106 -14.76 -11.78 0.57
CA LEU A 106 -13.75 -11.57 -0.45
C LEU A 106 -14.12 -12.31 -1.74
N ASP A 107 -14.52 -11.55 -2.76
CA ASP A 107 -14.82 -12.06 -4.12
C ASP A 107 -13.58 -11.87 -5.02
N ILE A 108 -12.72 -12.86 -5.06
CA ILE A 108 -11.51 -12.90 -5.89
C ILE A 108 -11.26 -14.30 -6.48
N ASP A 109 -10.46 -14.30 -7.53
CA ASP A 109 -10.00 -15.54 -8.16
C ASP A 109 -8.68 -16.01 -7.52
N PHE A 110 -8.71 -17.14 -6.83
CA PHE A 110 -7.59 -17.67 -6.05
C PHE A 110 -6.64 -18.61 -6.81
N GLU A 111 -6.81 -18.83 -8.09
CA GLU A 111 -5.96 -19.76 -8.86
C GLU A 111 -4.47 -19.33 -8.99
N LEU A 112 -4.05 -18.25 -8.33
CA LEU A 112 -2.80 -17.55 -8.65
C LEU A 112 -1.75 -17.45 -7.51
N CYS A 113 -1.69 -18.37 -6.52
CA CYS A 113 -0.88 -18.16 -5.30
C CYS A 113 0.41 -18.99 -5.16
N ASP A 114 1.56 -18.32 -4.91
CA ASP A 114 2.82 -18.93 -4.40
C ASP A 114 3.53 -18.00 -3.38
N ALA A 115 4.19 -18.54 -2.33
CA ALA A 115 4.68 -17.75 -1.19
C ALA A 115 6.17 -17.95 -0.81
N LYS A 116 6.92 -16.85 -0.57
CA LYS A 116 8.35 -16.84 -0.17
C LYS A 116 8.57 -16.24 1.23
N LYS A 117 9.68 -16.59 1.89
CA LYS A 117 10.03 -16.18 3.27
C LYS A 117 11.04 -15.00 3.32
N PRO A 118 11.08 -14.20 4.43
CA PRO A 118 12.12 -13.19 4.68
C PRO A 118 13.52 -13.82 4.74
N ARG A 119 14.54 -13.10 4.20
CA ARG A 119 15.91 -13.61 4.07
C ARG A 119 16.82 -13.22 5.24
N TYR A 120 16.65 -12.02 5.82
CA TYR A 120 17.56 -11.44 6.82
C TYR A 120 16.83 -11.14 8.12
N GLY A 121 17.54 -11.27 9.26
CA GLY A 121 17.10 -10.78 10.56
C GLY A 121 17.70 -9.39 10.87
N LEU A 122 17.51 -8.91 12.11
CA LEU A 122 18.00 -7.60 12.57
C LEU A 122 19.52 -7.46 12.38
N GLN A 123 20.28 -8.48 12.72
CA GLN A 123 21.75 -8.44 12.60
C GLN A 123 22.17 -8.31 11.16
N GLY A 124 21.64 -9.16 10.27
CA GLY A 124 21.97 -9.09 8.84
C GLY A 124 21.56 -7.76 8.19
N PHE A 125 20.48 -7.12 8.67
CA PHE A 125 20.13 -5.80 8.21
C PHE A 125 21.13 -4.72 8.68
N ARG A 126 21.59 -4.78 9.94
CA ARG A 126 22.65 -3.89 10.45
C ARG A 126 23.98 -4.09 9.74
N ASP A 127 24.29 -5.33 9.39
CA ASP A 127 25.50 -5.66 8.62
C ASP A 127 25.45 -5.04 7.20
N LEU A 128 24.29 -5.06 6.55
CA LEU A 128 24.07 -4.43 5.25
C LEU A 128 24.23 -2.90 5.28
N VAL A 129 23.71 -2.25 6.33
CA VAL A 129 23.77 -0.80 6.50
C VAL A 129 25.13 -0.34 7.08
N GLY A 130 25.89 -1.25 7.69
CA GLY A 130 27.16 -0.94 8.36
C GLY A 130 26.99 -0.12 9.64
N SER A 131 25.86 -0.20 10.32
CA SER A 131 25.53 0.64 11.48
C SER A 131 25.01 -0.17 12.68
N TYR A 132 25.81 -0.21 13.74
CA TYR A 132 25.56 -1.08 14.92
C TYR A 132 25.12 -0.34 16.18
N ASN A 133 25.59 0.89 16.40
CA ASN A 133 25.51 1.60 17.67
C ASN A 133 24.63 2.85 17.66
N LYS A 134 23.85 3.06 16.62
CA LYS A 134 22.92 4.20 16.50
C LYS A 134 21.54 3.73 16.02
N PRO A 135 20.47 4.52 16.27
CA PRO A 135 19.20 4.34 15.56
C PRO A 135 19.41 4.44 14.05
N LEU A 136 18.69 3.64 13.29
CA LEU A 136 18.66 3.74 11.84
C LEU A 136 17.50 4.64 11.42
N LEU A 137 17.78 5.60 10.53
CA LEU A 137 16.77 6.47 9.94
C LEU A 137 16.29 5.86 8.63
N GLY A 138 14.99 5.61 8.53
CA GLY A 138 14.37 5.08 7.33
C GLY A 138 13.29 5.99 6.77
N SER A 139 13.03 5.89 5.48
CA SER A 139 11.90 6.55 4.82
C SER A 139 11.10 5.59 3.97
N ILE A 140 9.83 5.90 3.72
CA ILE A 140 8.93 5.09 2.91
C ILE A 140 8.56 5.86 1.65
N VAL A 141 8.69 5.22 0.48
CA VAL A 141 8.31 5.81 -0.81
C VAL A 141 6.79 6.01 -0.90
N LYS A 142 6.38 7.19 -1.32
CA LYS A 142 4.98 7.55 -1.65
C LYS A 142 4.95 8.37 -2.96
N PRO A 143 3.90 8.19 -3.81
CA PRO A 143 2.76 7.26 -3.71
C PRO A 143 3.16 5.77 -3.70
N LYS A 144 2.27 4.93 -3.13
CA LYS A 144 2.51 3.48 -2.96
C LYS A 144 2.57 2.70 -4.28
N THR A 145 1.86 3.15 -5.31
CA THR A 145 1.77 2.48 -6.62
C THR A 145 1.64 3.49 -7.75
N GLY A 146 2.05 3.07 -8.96
CA GLY A 146 1.84 3.86 -10.19
C GLY A 146 2.86 4.94 -10.46
N LEU A 147 3.93 5.03 -9.67
CA LEU A 147 5.07 5.88 -10.00
C LEU A 147 5.72 5.44 -11.32
N THR A 148 6.18 6.40 -12.08
CA THR A 148 7.11 6.11 -13.18
C THR A 148 8.50 5.82 -12.61
N GLU A 149 9.33 5.12 -13.37
CA GLU A 149 10.72 4.85 -13.04
C GLU A 149 11.48 6.14 -12.69
N GLN A 150 11.31 7.17 -13.52
CA GLN A 150 11.94 8.47 -13.32
C GLN A 150 11.52 9.13 -12.00
N ALA A 151 10.22 9.17 -11.69
CA ALA A 151 9.72 9.75 -10.45
C ALA A 151 10.21 8.97 -9.21
N LEU A 152 10.28 7.63 -9.31
CA LEU A 152 10.83 6.81 -8.22
C LEU A 152 12.30 7.13 -7.96
N VAL A 153 13.11 7.24 -9.02
CA VAL A 153 14.54 7.62 -8.90
C VAL A 153 14.70 9.01 -8.27
N GLU A 154 13.89 9.99 -8.65
CA GLU A 154 13.93 11.34 -8.06
C GLU A 154 13.62 11.32 -6.56
N ILE A 155 12.58 10.59 -6.14
CA ILE A 155 12.22 10.45 -4.73
C ILE A 155 13.34 9.75 -3.93
N ILE A 156 13.87 8.65 -4.46
CA ILE A 156 14.97 7.91 -3.80
C ILE A 156 16.21 8.78 -3.68
N THR A 157 16.56 9.52 -4.73
CA THR A 157 17.70 10.45 -4.70
C THR A 157 17.54 11.49 -3.60
N ALA A 158 16.37 12.12 -3.51
CA ALA A 158 16.10 13.10 -2.45
C ALA A 158 16.21 12.49 -1.04
N PHE A 159 15.79 11.25 -0.83
CA PHE A 159 15.95 10.55 0.43
C PHE A 159 17.42 10.28 0.77
N VAL A 160 18.20 9.81 -0.19
CA VAL A 160 19.64 9.57 -0.03
C VAL A 160 20.38 10.87 0.30
N GLU A 161 20.09 11.95 -0.41
CA GLU A 161 20.63 13.29 -0.13
C GLU A 161 20.23 13.80 1.26
N GLY A 162 19.02 13.44 1.73
CA GLY A 162 18.54 13.70 3.08
C GLY A 162 19.20 12.85 4.18
N GLY A 163 20.05 11.88 3.82
CA GLY A 163 20.87 11.09 4.75
C GLY A 163 20.13 9.96 5.45
N VAL A 164 19.13 9.33 4.83
CA VAL A 164 18.50 8.13 5.40
C VAL A 164 19.42 6.92 5.30
N ASP A 165 19.38 6.04 6.31
CA ASP A 165 20.17 4.81 6.34
C ASP A 165 19.54 3.69 5.48
N PHE A 166 18.21 3.74 5.27
CA PHE A 166 17.49 2.79 4.41
C PHE A 166 16.19 3.38 3.87
N ILE A 167 15.75 2.83 2.76
CA ILE A 167 14.48 3.18 2.13
C ILE A 167 13.61 1.94 2.08
N LYS A 168 12.37 2.06 2.57
CA LYS A 168 11.35 1.02 2.48
C LYS A 168 10.39 1.36 1.35
N GLU A 169 10.16 0.41 0.47
CA GLU A 169 9.00 0.44 -0.40
C GLU A 169 7.75 0.09 0.42
N ASP A 170 6.59 0.54 -0.04
CA ASP A 170 5.34 0.20 0.62
C ASP A 170 5.03 -1.29 0.45
N GLU A 171 4.47 -1.93 1.48
CA GLU A 171 4.14 -3.35 1.47
C GLU A 171 3.09 -3.74 0.42
N ILE A 172 2.35 -2.77 -0.11
CA ILE A 172 1.40 -3.01 -1.21
C ILE A 172 2.02 -2.80 -2.60
N MET A 173 3.29 -2.35 -2.67
CA MET A 173 4.00 -2.23 -3.94
C MET A 173 4.45 -3.61 -4.41
N SER A 174 4.13 -3.96 -5.64
CA SER A 174 4.56 -5.21 -6.25
C SER A 174 6.07 -5.24 -6.50
N VAL A 175 6.70 -6.41 -6.32
CA VAL A 175 8.12 -6.65 -6.62
C VAL A 175 8.45 -6.42 -8.10
N SER A 176 7.51 -6.54 -9.03
CA SER A 176 7.73 -6.22 -10.45
C SER A 176 8.02 -4.74 -10.70
N TYR A 177 7.59 -3.86 -9.80
CA TYR A 177 7.99 -2.45 -9.79
C TYR A 177 9.39 -2.25 -9.20
N THR A 178 9.94 -3.24 -8.50
CA THR A 178 11.27 -3.22 -7.87
C THR A 178 12.39 -3.72 -8.79
N HIS A 179 12.16 -3.91 -10.07
CA HIS A 179 13.25 -4.08 -11.04
C HIS A 179 14.17 -2.85 -11.12
N LEU A 180 13.76 -1.76 -10.50
CA LEU A 180 14.61 -0.65 -10.07
C LEU A 180 15.30 -0.89 -8.72
N ARG A 181 15.31 -2.09 -8.18
CA ARG A 181 16.28 -2.38 -7.14
C ARG A 181 17.62 -1.92 -7.68
N ALA A 182 18.08 -0.79 -7.14
CA ALA A 182 19.42 -0.32 -7.35
C ALA A 182 20.27 -1.57 -7.41
N HIS A 183 20.94 -1.80 -8.52
CA HIS A 183 21.90 -2.90 -8.63
C HIS A 183 22.61 -2.91 -7.30
N GLU A 184 22.42 -3.99 -6.53
CA GLU A 184 23.26 -4.22 -5.36
C GLU A 184 24.65 -4.06 -5.92
N THR A 185 25.27 -2.92 -5.64
CA THR A 185 26.66 -2.70 -5.98
C THR A 185 27.40 -3.72 -5.17
N ARG A 186 27.64 -4.87 -5.78
CA ARG A 186 28.65 -5.80 -5.32
C ARG A 186 29.96 -5.07 -5.52
N SER A 187 30.41 -4.36 -4.49
CA SER A 187 31.81 -4.04 -4.29
C SER A 187 32.53 -5.22 -3.70
#